data_670b788031175ef0cff8b8fb247d8929
#
_entry.id   670b788031175ef0cff8b8fb247d8929
#
_cell.length_a   1.000
_cell.length_b   1.000
_cell.length_c   1.000
_cell.angle_alpha   90.00
_cell.angle_beta   90.00
_cell.angle_gamma   90.00
#
_symmetry.space_group_name_H-M   'P 1'
#
loop_
_entity.id
_entity.type
_entity.pdbx_description
1 polymer ?
#
loop_
_entity_poly.entity_id
_entity_poly.type
_entity_poly.pdbx_seq_one_letter_code
_entity_poly.pdbx_strand_id
1 'polypeptide(L)'
;MSMRISTMQIYNGGTAGIQNLQSDLYSAQNQVDTMRRIVTPKDDPIGAAQALMVTQAGAVNELYLKNQGAADSKLSALDSTLQGINEELVNIYEKSIAAGNGAYSDSDRKAIAAELAERLDSLVSLANTQDGNGRYVFAGFQSTTTPFSGSPVTYAGDDGQQKLQMTASQFVTTNLSGNDVFVNVVDANGVPTGQSMFQSVQDMI
;
A
#
# COMPACT_ATOMS: atom_id res chain seq x y z
N MET A 1 16.24 -62.85 48.83
CA MET A 1 15.49 -63.33 47.66
C MET A 1 16.26 -62.93 46.39
N SER A 2 16.88 -63.89 45.72
CA SER A 2 17.55 -63.60 44.41
C SER A 2 16.45 -63.61 43.36
N MET A 3 16.21 -62.43 42.77
CA MET A 3 15.35 -62.33 41.60
C MET A 3 15.98 -63.10 40.45
N ARG A 4 15.44 -64.21 40.05
CA ARG A 4 15.81 -64.88 38.79
C ARG A 4 15.26 -64.03 37.62
N ILE A 5 16.13 -63.29 37.00
CA ILE A 5 15.78 -62.61 35.75
C ILE A 5 15.50 -63.70 34.72
N SER A 6 14.30 -63.71 34.14
CA SER A 6 13.90 -64.65 33.09
C SER A 6 14.78 -64.43 31.84
N THR A 7 15.24 -65.49 31.21
CA THR A 7 15.99 -65.43 29.92
C THR A 7 15.21 -64.62 28.85
N MET A 8 13.89 -64.74 28.92
CA MET A 8 12.99 -63.98 28.07
C MET A 8 13.10 -62.44 28.31
N GLN A 9 13.29 -62.02 29.57
CA GLN A 9 13.48 -60.63 29.96
C GLN A 9 14.80 -60.06 29.43
N ILE A 10 15.87 -60.85 29.48
CA ILE A 10 17.18 -60.51 28.92
C ILE A 10 17.10 -60.35 27.38
N TYR A 11 16.43 -61.33 26.72
CA TYR A 11 16.25 -61.28 25.27
C TYR A 11 15.38 -60.11 24.83
N ASN A 12 14.28 -59.85 25.48
CA ASN A 12 13.43 -58.69 25.18
C ASN A 12 14.14 -57.36 25.43
N GLY A 13 14.92 -57.25 26.50
CA GLY A 13 15.74 -56.11 26.80
C GLY A 13 16.82 -55.87 25.72
N GLY A 14 17.47 -56.95 25.25
CA GLY A 14 18.44 -56.86 24.15
C GLY A 14 17.82 -56.44 22.83
N THR A 15 16.67 -57.00 22.49
CA THR A 15 15.95 -56.62 21.25
C THR A 15 15.48 -55.17 21.29
N ALA A 16 14.94 -54.69 22.39
CA ALA A 16 14.56 -53.31 22.59
C ALA A 16 15.77 -52.35 22.52
N GLY A 17 16.91 -52.76 23.06
CA GLY A 17 18.16 -51.99 22.96
C GLY A 17 18.66 -51.83 21.51
N ILE A 18 18.60 -52.92 20.73
CA ILE A 18 18.98 -52.87 19.30
C ILE A 18 18.02 -51.97 18.51
N GLN A 19 16.72 -52.07 18.76
CA GLN A 19 15.72 -51.19 18.08
C GLN A 19 15.92 -49.72 18.41
N ASN A 20 16.24 -49.38 19.66
CA ASN A 20 16.55 -48.03 20.07
C ASN A 20 17.81 -47.49 19.35
N LEU A 21 18.90 -48.29 19.33
CA LEU A 21 20.13 -47.93 18.62
C LEU A 21 19.92 -47.74 17.10
N GLN A 22 19.06 -48.56 16.48
CA GLN A 22 18.72 -48.35 15.05
C GLN A 22 17.91 -47.05 14.84
N SER A 23 17.00 -46.71 15.74
CA SER A 23 16.25 -45.48 15.70
C SER A 23 17.17 -44.27 15.87
N ASP A 24 18.11 -44.36 16.82
CA ASP A 24 19.08 -43.24 17.05
C ASP A 24 20.03 -43.06 15.85
N LEU A 25 20.49 -44.16 15.24
CA LEU A 25 21.32 -44.11 14.04
C LEU A 25 20.56 -43.46 12.88
N TYR A 26 19.30 -43.84 12.65
CA TYR A 26 18.45 -43.23 11.61
C TYR A 26 18.23 -41.74 11.87
N SER A 27 17.98 -41.35 13.12
CA SER A 27 17.87 -39.96 13.53
C SER A 27 19.16 -39.16 13.23
N ALA A 28 20.31 -39.74 13.62
CA ALA A 28 21.61 -39.12 13.35
C ALA A 28 21.90 -38.97 11.84
N GLN A 29 21.56 -39.99 11.03
CA GLN A 29 21.68 -39.89 9.56
C GLN A 29 20.82 -38.78 9.01
N ASN A 30 19.56 -38.64 9.41
CA ASN A 30 18.67 -37.56 8.97
C ASN A 30 19.21 -36.16 9.36
N GLN A 31 19.82 -36.05 10.56
CA GLN A 31 20.44 -34.78 10.97
C GLN A 31 21.64 -34.43 10.09
N VAL A 32 22.44 -35.41 9.71
CA VAL A 32 23.59 -35.20 8.80
C VAL A 32 23.09 -34.87 7.39
N ASP A 33 22.13 -35.61 6.85
CA ASP A 33 21.58 -35.43 5.51
C ASP A 33 20.91 -34.05 5.34
N THR A 34 20.19 -33.59 6.37
CA THR A 34 19.51 -32.29 6.38
C THR A 34 20.39 -31.13 6.85
N MET A 35 21.59 -31.40 7.40
CA MET A 35 22.47 -30.45 8.10
C MET A 35 21.74 -29.64 9.19
N ARG A 36 20.70 -30.23 9.80
CA ARG A 36 19.91 -29.62 10.86
C ARG A 36 19.98 -30.44 12.13
N ARG A 37 20.28 -29.79 13.25
CA ARG A 37 20.30 -30.44 14.58
C ARG A 37 18.90 -30.87 15.02
N ILE A 38 17.89 -30.10 14.69
CA ILE A 38 16.48 -30.36 15.00
C ILE A 38 15.77 -30.67 13.68
N VAL A 39 15.45 -31.92 13.45
CA VAL A 39 14.71 -32.37 12.25
C VAL A 39 13.24 -32.54 12.60
N THR A 40 12.98 -33.05 13.79
CA THR A 40 11.61 -33.28 14.31
C THR A 40 11.40 -32.59 15.66
N PRO A 41 10.16 -32.18 16.00
CA PRO A 41 9.86 -31.63 17.34
C PRO A 41 10.20 -32.55 18.48
N LYS A 42 10.37 -33.87 18.23
CA LYS A 42 10.75 -34.88 19.22
C LYS A 42 12.22 -34.71 19.65
N ASP A 43 13.10 -34.24 18.76
CA ASP A 43 14.55 -34.12 19.01
C ASP A 43 14.84 -33.04 20.06
N ASP A 44 14.13 -31.89 19.95
CA ASP A 44 14.21 -30.77 20.88
C ASP A 44 12.91 -29.95 20.82
N PRO A 45 11.90 -30.25 21.65
CA PRO A 45 10.62 -29.53 21.56
C PRO A 45 10.74 -28.05 21.88
N ILE A 46 11.66 -27.67 22.76
CA ILE A 46 11.86 -26.25 23.12
C ILE A 46 12.53 -25.51 21.97
N GLY A 47 13.60 -26.09 21.42
CA GLY A 47 14.29 -25.50 20.24
C GLY A 47 13.39 -25.45 19.00
N ALA A 48 12.56 -26.46 18.77
CA ALA A 48 11.58 -26.46 17.68
C ALA A 48 10.53 -25.36 17.85
N ALA A 49 10.02 -25.14 19.06
CA ALA A 49 9.08 -24.06 19.36
C ALA A 49 9.74 -22.68 19.14
N GLN A 50 10.99 -22.49 19.59
CA GLN A 50 11.73 -21.25 19.36
C GLN A 50 12.02 -21.00 17.87
N ALA A 51 12.41 -22.03 17.13
CA ALA A 51 12.63 -21.94 15.69
C ALA A 51 11.35 -21.53 14.94
N LEU A 52 10.18 -22.08 15.34
CA LEU A 52 8.89 -21.70 14.78
C LEU A 52 8.56 -20.23 15.07
N MET A 53 8.78 -19.73 16.30
CA MET A 53 8.57 -18.32 16.64
C MET A 53 9.46 -17.39 15.82
N VAL A 54 10.73 -17.73 15.63
CA VAL A 54 11.66 -16.96 14.81
C VAL A 54 11.24 -16.95 13.33
N THR A 55 10.82 -18.11 12.82
CA THR A 55 10.32 -18.23 11.44
C THR A 55 9.06 -17.39 11.24
N GLN A 56 8.13 -17.41 12.19
CA GLN A 56 6.92 -16.59 12.15
C GLN A 56 7.24 -15.10 12.23
N ALA A 57 8.16 -14.70 13.11
CA ALA A 57 8.62 -13.31 13.18
C ALA A 57 9.29 -12.87 11.88
N GLY A 58 10.10 -13.74 11.26
CA GLY A 58 10.70 -13.51 9.94
C GLY A 58 9.63 -13.28 8.86
N ALA A 59 8.62 -14.15 8.78
CA ALA A 59 7.53 -14.01 7.81
C ALA A 59 6.73 -12.70 7.98
N VAL A 60 6.51 -12.28 9.23
CA VAL A 60 5.86 -10.98 9.53
C VAL A 60 6.76 -9.83 9.09
N ASN A 61 8.06 -9.89 9.33
CA ASN A 61 8.99 -8.86 8.87
C ASN A 61 9.05 -8.76 7.33
N GLU A 62 9.03 -9.88 6.62
CA GLU A 62 8.94 -9.90 5.16
C GLU A 62 7.66 -9.24 4.65
N LEU A 63 6.52 -9.48 5.33
CA LEU A 63 5.26 -8.81 5.03
C LEU A 63 5.38 -7.29 5.22
N TYR A 64 6.01 -6.83 6.31
CA TYR A 64 6.24 -5.41 6.53
C TYR A 64 7.12 -4.78 5.46
N LEU A 65 8.21 -5.43 5.07
CA LEU A 65 9.08 -4.96 3.98
C LEU A 65 8.32 -4.86 2.65
N LYS A 66 7.49 -5.85 2.34
CA LYS A 66 6.64 -5.80 1.15
C LYS A 66 5.63 -4.66 1.20
N ASN A 67 5.00 -4.43 2.34
CA ASN A 67 4.07 -3.32 2.55
C ASN A 67 4.78 -1.96 2.43
N GLN A 68 6.00 -1.83 2.95
CA GLN A 68 6.81 -0.63 2.83
C GLN A 68 7.13 -0.32 1.37
N GLY A 69 7.58 -1.31 0.59
CA GLY A 69 7.82 -1.13 -0.84
C GLY A 69 6.55 -0.77 -1.63
N ALA A 70 5.41 -1.37 -1.28
CA ALA A 70 4.13 -1.03 -1.89
C ALA A 70 3.66 0.38 -1.54
N ALA A 71 3.88 0.82 -0.28
CA ALA A 71 3.55 2.17 0.15
C ALA A 71 4.44 3.22 -0.53
N ASP A 72 5.75 2.97 -0.59
CA ASP A 72 6.71 3.86 -1.27
C ASP A 72 6.32 4.06 -2.74
N SER A 73 6.03 2.98 -3.45
CA SER A 73 5.58 3.04 -4.84
C SER A 73 4.29 3.84 -5.02
N LYS A 74 3.29 3.63 -4.14
CA LYS A 74 2.01 4.35 -4.20
C LYS A 74 2.17 5.83 -3.87
N LEU A 75 2.94 6.16 -2.84
CA LEU A 75 3.16 7.54 -2.42
C LEU A 75 4.00 8.31 -3.44
N SER A 76 5.01 7.68 -4.06
CA SER A 76 5.78 8.29 -5.15
C SER A 76 4.92 8.58 -6.39
N ALA A 77 4.02 7.67 -6.75
CA ALA A 77 3.08 7.90 -7.84
C ALA A 77 2.09 9.04 -7.52
N LEU A 78 1.59 9.06 -6.28
CA LEU A 78 0.72 10.14 -5.79
C LEU A 78 1.43 11.49 -5.81
N ASP A 79 2.67 11.56 -5.33
CA ASP A 79 3.49 12.77 -5.32
C ASP A 79 3.71 13.29 -6.75
N SER A 80 4.07 12.41 -7.68
CA SER A 80 4.21 12.77 -9.10
C SER A 80 2.90 13.32 -9.70
N THR A 81 1.75 12.74 -9.35
CA THR A 81 0.44 13.22 -9.82
C THR A 81 0.13 14.60 -9.23
N LEU A 82 0.39 14.80 -7.94
CA LEU A 82 0.19 16.10 -7.28
C LEU A 82 1.10 17.19 -7.83
N GLN A 83 2.35 16.84 -8.20
CA GLN A 83 3.24 17.77 -8.89
C GLN A 83 2.67 18.19 -10.26
N GLY A 84 2.17 17.24 -11.06
CA GLY A 84 1.51 17.55 -12.33
C GLY A 84 0.27 18.44 -12.16
N ILE A 85 -0.54 18.19 -11.12
CA ILE A 85 -1.70 19.02 -10.78
C ILE A 85 -1.24 20.46 -10.43
N ASN A 86 -0.20 20.57 -9.61
CA ASN A 86 0.33 21.87 -9.22
C ASN A 86 0.88 22.66 -10.41
N GLU A 87 1.60 22.02 -11.33
CA GLU A 87 2.08 22.63 -12.57
C GLU A 87 0.92 23.13 -13.44
N GLU A 88 -0.14 22.33 -13.58
CA GLU A 88 -1.31 22.71 -14.33
C GLU A 88 -2.05 23.90 -13.70
N LEU A 89 -2.17 23.93 -12.38
CA LEU A 89 -2.75 25.07 -11.66
C LEU A 89 -1.94 26.35 -11.81
N VAL A 90 -0.61 26.28 -11.80
CA VAL A 90 0.26 27.43 -12.05
C VAL A 90 0.03 27.96 -13.47
N ASN A 91 -0.06 27.08 -14.46
CA ASN A 91 -0.35 27.47 -15.85
C ASN A 91 -1.73 28.14 -15.97
N ILE A 92 -2.76 27.59 -15.33
CA ILE A 92 -4.11 28.17 -15.28
C ILE A 92 -4.07 29.56 -14.64
N TYR A 93 -3.37 29.70 -13.53
CA TYR A 93 -3.22 30.98 -12.83
C TYR A 93 -2.54 32.03 -13.68
N GLU A 94 -1.44 31.70 -14.35
CA GLU A 94 -0.73 32.62 -15.28
C GLU A 94 -1.64 33.07 -16.42
N LYS A 95 -2.40 32.17 -17.01
CA LYS A 95 -3.36 32.48 -18.09
C LYS A 95 -4.51 33.35 -17.60
N SER A 96 -5.00 33.11 -16.38
CA SER A 96 -6.05 33.93 -15.77
C SER A 96 -5.60 35.36 -15.54
N ILE A 97 -4.35 35.55 -15.08
CA ILE A 97 -3.74 36.90 -14.99
C ILE A 97 -3.64 37.59 -16.37
N ALA A 98 -3.20 36.84 -17.38
CA ALA A 98 -3.11 37.35 -18.74
C ALA A 98 -4.49 37.77 -19.25
N ALA A 99 -5.56 36.97 -19.04
CA ALA A 99 -6.92 37.29 -19.43
C ALA A 99 -7.44 38.59 -18.81
N GLY A 100 -7.02 38.89 -17.57
CA GLY A 100 -7.35 40.15 -16.87
C GLY A 100 -6.67 41.41 -17.43
N ASN A 101 -5.74 41.27 -18.36
CA ASN A 101 -5.04 42.42 -18.95
C ASN A 101 -5.96 43.18 -19.91
N GLY A 102 -6.22 44.46 -19.62
CA GLY A 102 -7.05 45.35 -20.46
C GLY A 102 -6.53 45.63 -21.86
N ALA A 103 -5.28 45.25 -22.18
CA ALA A 103 -4.69 45.43 -23.51
C ALA A 103 -5.16 44.37 -24.54
N TYR A 104 -5.72 43.22 -24.07
CA TYR A 104 -6.22 42.16 -24.95
C TYR A 104 -7.58 42.51 -25.56
N SER A 105 -7.75 42.14 -26.83
CA SER A 105 -9.04 42.23 -27.53
C SER A 105 -10.01 41.14 -27.05
N ASP A 106 -11.28 41.28 -27.35
CA ASP A 106 -12.30 40.24 -27.04
C ASP A 106 -11.99 38.90 -27.75
N SER A 107 -11.33 38.95 -28.91
CA SER A 107 -10.87 37.78 -29.64
C SER A 107 -9.76 37.05 -28.89
N ASP A 108 -8.79 37.78 -28.34
CA ASP A 108 -7.67 37.22 -27.58
C ASP A 108 -8.17 36.61 -26.27
N ARG A 109 -9.11 37.27 -25.59
CA ARG A 109 -9.74 36.74 -24.36
C ARG A 109 -10.51 35.45 -24.63
N LYS A 110 -11.25 35.37 -25.76
CA LYS A 110 -11.91 34.11 -26.16
C LYS A 110 -10.90 33.00 -26.44
N ALA A 111 -9.76 33.31 -27.02
CA ALA A 111 -8.70 32.32 -27.23
C ALA A 111 -8.12 31.82 -25.90
N ILE A 112 -7.90 32.73 -24.92
CA ILE A 112 -7.45 32.36 -23.57
C ILE A 112 -8.51 31.53 -22.86
N ALA A 113 -9.80 31.87 -22.95
CA ALA A 113 -10.88 31.08 -22.36
C ALA A 113 -10.95 29.66 -22.94
N ALA A 114 -10.75 29.51 -24.26
CA ALA A 114 -10.66 28.16 -24.87
C ALA A 114 -9.44 27.38 -24.37
N GLU A 115 -8.29 28.04 -24.20
CA GLU A 115 -7.11 27.40 -23.62
C GLU A 115 -7.34 26.99 -22.15
N LEU A 116 -8.01 27.82 -21.34
CA LEU A 116 -8.36 27.48 -19.96
C LEU A 116 -9.32 26.29 -19.90
N ALA A 117 -10.26 26.17 -20.85
CA ALA A 117 -11.14 25.00 -20.92
C ALA A 117 -10.36 23.72 -21.21
N GLU A 118 -9.40 23.72 -22.13
CA GLU A 118 -8.53 22.56 -22.37
C GLU A 118 -7.68 22.20 -21.14
N ARG A 119 -7.21 23.19 -20.39
CA ARG A 119 -6.47 22.98 -19.15
C ARG A 119 -7.35 22.41 -18.02
N LEU A 120 -8.60 22.84 -17.96
CA LEU A 120 -9.57 22.23 -17.05
C LEU A 120 -9.78 20.75 -17.34
N ASP A 121 -9.89 20.38 -18.62
CA ASP A 121 -9.99 18.97 -19.03
C ASP A 121 -8.73 18.16 -18.67
N SER A 122 -7.56 18.78 -18.81
CA SER A 122 -6.28 18.20 -18.37
C SER A 122 -6.26 18.00 -16.85
N LEU A 123 -6.72 18.98 -16.08
CA LEU A 123 -6.82 18.89 -14.62
C LEU A 123 -7.78 17.77 -14.18
N VAL A 124 -8.94 17.65 -14.83
CA VAL A 124 -9.89 16.55 -14.58
C VAL A 124 -9.27 15.19 -14.93
N SER A 125 -8.48 15.13 -16.01
CA SER A 125 -7.76 13.92 -16.39
C SER A 125 -6.73 13.50 -15.32
N LEU A 126 -5.96 14.46 -14.80
CA LEU A 126 -5.01 14.22 -13.70
C LEU A 126 -5.72 13.77 -12.41
N ALA A 127 -6.87 14.38 -12.09
CA ALA A 127 -7.71 13.99 -10.95
C ALA A 127 -8.31 12.59 -11.10
N ASN A 128 -8.45 12.10 -12.34
CA ASN A 128 -8.90 10.75 -12.69
C ASN A 128 -7.74 9.79 -12.99
N THR A 129 -6.53 10.09 -12.51
CA THR A 129 -5.38 9.19 -12.69
C THR A 129 -5.61 7.84 -12.02
N GLN A 130 -5.23 6.78 -12.73
CA GLN A 130 -5.28 5.40 -12.24
C GLN A 130 -3.88 4.91 -11.86
N ASP A 131 -3.82 4.03 -10.87
CA ASP A 131 -2.61 3.29 -10.53
C ASP A 131 -2.32 2.17 -11.56
N GLY A 132 -1.17 1.49 -11.41
CA GLY A 132 -0.78 0.38 -12.29
C GLY A 132 -1.74 -0.81 -12.30
N ASN A 133 -2.76 -0.83 -11.42
CA ASN A 133 -3.80 -1.86 -11.34
C ASN A 133 -5.15 -1.36 -11.92
N GLY A 134 -5.19 -0.18 -12.51
CA GLY A 134 -6.40 0.43 -13.06
C GLY A 134 -7.36 0.98 -12.00
N ARG A 135 -6.86 1.31 -10.81
CA ARG A 135 -7.67 1.88 -9.72
C ARG A 135 -7.42 3.38 -9.63
N TYR A 136 -8.49 4.14 -9.48
CA TYR A 136 -8.41 5.59 -9.31
C TYR A 136 -7.76 5.97 -7.98
N VAL A 137 -6.78 6.87 -8.05
CA VAL A 137 -5.95 7.25 -6.91
C VAL A 137 -6.73 8.10 -5.89
N PHE A 138 -7.64 8.96 -6.38
CA PHE A 138 -8.38 9.92 -5.57
C PHE A 138 -9.83 9.51 -5.25
N ALA A 139 -10.22 8.26 -5.55
CA ALA A 139 -11.60 7.78 -5.35
C ALA A 139 -11.87 7.20 -3.94
N GLY A 140 -10.89 7.23 -3.04
CA GLY A 140 -11.03 6.64 -1.70
C GLY A 140 -11.11 5.11 -1.73
N PHE A 141 -12.14 4.51 -1.13
CA PHE A 141 -12.42 3.08 -1.22
C PHE A 141 -13.14 2.69 -2.52
N GLN A 142 -13.81 3.63 -3.19
CA GLN A 142 -14.52 3.41 -4.45
C GLN A 142 -13.57 3.44 -5.66
N SER A 143 -12.42 2.82 -5.55
CA SER A 143 -11.29 2.90 -6.49
C SER A 143 -11.59 2.43 -7.92
N THR A 144 -12.74 1.81 -8.18
CA THR A 144 -13.19 1.38 -9.51
C THR A 144 -14.16 2.36 -10.17
N THR A 145 -14.65 3.36 -9.43
CA THR A 145 -15.57 4.38 -9.94
C THR A 145 -14.77 5.62 -10.31
N THR A 146 -15.05 6.20 -11.48
CA THR A 146 -14.43 7.47 -11.92
C THR A 146 -14.77 8.57 -10.92
N PRO A 147 -13.78 9.14 -10.21
CA PRO A 147 -14.05 10.07 -9.12
C PRO A 147 -14.58 11.43 -9.58
N PHE A 148 -14.18 11.92 -10.74
CA PHE A 148 -14.58 13.25 -11.22
C PHE A 148 -15.19 13.17 -12.61
N SER A 149 -16.43 13.66 -12.75
CA SER A 149 -17.16 13.63 -14.01
C SER A 149 -18.26 14.70 -14.05
N GLY A 150 -18.76 14.98 -15.26
CA GLY A 150 -19.87 15.91 -15.49
C GLY A 150 -19.43 17.33 -15.80
N SER A 151 -20.40 18.20 -16.10
CA SER A 151 -20.26 19.65 -16.27
C SER A 151 -21.48 20.32 -15.63
N PRO A 152 -21.35 20.90 -14.44
CA PRO A 152 -20.12 21.09 -13.65
C PRO A 152 -19.51 19.77 -13.15
N VAL A 153 -18.20 19.77 -12.88
CA VAL A 153 -17.46 18.59 -12.40
C VAL A 153 -17.92 18.24 -10.98
N THR A 154 -18.36 16.99 -10.79
CA THR A 154 -18.83 16.48 -9.51
C THR A 154 -17.95 15.32 -9.03
N TYR A 155 -17.81 15.19 -7.71
CA TYR A 155 -17.07 14.10 -7.08
C TYR A 155 -17.99 12.91 -6.75
N ALA A 156 -17.62 11.73 -7.22
CA ALA A 156 -18.37 10.48 -7.01
C ALA A 156 -17.57 9.44 -6.19
N GLY A 157 -16.41 9.81 -5.63
CA GLY A 157 -15.65 8.98 -4.72
C GLY A 157 -16.13 9.07 -3.26
N ASP A 158 -15.31 8.54 -2.35
CA ASP A 158 -15.51 8.65 -0.90
C ASP A 158 -14.21 9.11 -0.18
N ASP A 159 -14.32 9.39 1.13
CA ASP A 159 -13.19 9.84 1.96
C ASP A 159 -12.41 8.69 2.60
N GLY A 160 -12.48 7.50 2.01
CA GLY A 160 -11.86 6.30 2.51
C GLY A 160 -10.35 6.36 2.48
N GLN A 161 -9.71 6.07 3.62
CA GLN A 161 -8.26 6.03 3.75
C GLN A 161 -7.74 4.59 3.69
N GLN A 162 -6.98 4.28 2.66
CA GLN A 162 -6.29 2.99 2.53
C GLN A 162 -5.01 3.01 3.36
N LYS A 163 -4.95 2.15 4.37
CA LYS A 163 -3.79 2.07 5.28
C LYS A 163 -3.05 0.77 5.09
N LEU A 164 -1.73 0.85 5.00
CA LEU A 164 -0.83 -0.30 5.00
C LEU A 164 -0.09 -0.37 6.33
N GLN A 165 0.00 -1.59 6.88
CA GLN A 165 0.74 -1.83 8.11
C GLN A 165 2.24 -1.93 7.80
N MET A 166 3.04 -1.04 8.39
CA MET A 166 4.48 -0.94 8.20
C MET A 166 5.28 -1.66 9.27
N THR A 167 4.73 -1.70 10.50
CA THR A 167 5.30 -2.39 11.67
C THR A 167 4.16 -2.94 12.52
N ALA A 168 4.47 -3.58 13.64
CA ALA A 168 3.47 -4.12 14.55
C ALA A 168 2.44 -3.08 15.04
N SER A 169 2.83 -1.80 15.12
CA SER A 169 2.00 -0.71 15.69
C SER A 169 1.81 0.48 14.75
N GLN A 170 2.45 0.49 13.57
CA GLN A 170 2.44 1.65 12.67
C GLN A 170 1.70 1.33 11.37
N PHE A 171 0.76 2.20 11.03
CA PHE A 171 0.02 2.20 9.77
C PHE A 171 0.29 3.50 9.02
N VAL A 172 0.44 3.44 7.72
CA VAL A 172 0.60 4.61 6.84
C VAL A 172 -0.54 4.64 5.85
N THR A 173 -1.16 5.80 5.69
CA THR A 173 -2.17 6.06 4.66
C THR A 173 -1.47 6.21 3.31
N THR A 174 -1.95 5.51 2.29
CA THR A 174 -1.32 5.43 0.97
C THR A 174 -2.16 6.03 -0.16
N ASN A 175 -3.25 6.71 0.17
CA ASN A 175 -4.10 7.46 -0.76
C ASN A 175 -4.55 8.77 -0.13
N LEU A 176 -5.01 9.70 -0.96
CA LEU A 176 -5.72 10.91 -0.57
C LEU A 176 -7.14 10.86 -1.12
N SER A 177 -8.08 11.44 -0.37
CA SER A 177 -9.44 11.65 -0.88
C SER A 177 -9.45 12.78 -1.92
N GLY A 178 -10.15 12.57 -3.02
CA GLY A 178 -10.40 13.63 -3.99
C GLY A 178 -11.20 14.79 -3.40
N ASN A 179 -12.00 14.52 -2.37
CA ASN A 179 -12.73 15.53 -1.63
C ASN A 179 -11.78 16.50 -0.91
N ASP A 180 -10.74 15.99 -0.26
CA ASP A 180 -9.76 16.82 0.47
C ASP A 180 -8.85 17.62 -0.46
N VAL A 181 -8.54 17.09 -1.64
CA VAL A 181 -7.61 17.72 -2.59
C VAL A 181 -8.30 18.72 -3.51
N PHE A 182 -9.48 18.39 -4.03
CA PHE A 182 -10.11 19.14 -5.13
C PHE A 182 -11.43 19.82 -4.77
N VAL A 183 -12.16 19.30 -3.77
CA VAL A 183 -13.52 19.79 -3.46
C VAL A 183 -13.51 20.75 -2.26
N ASN A 184 -12.87 20.37 -1.16
CA ASN A 184 -12.78 21.17 0.05
C ASN A 184 -11.60 22.15 -0.02
N VAL A 185 -11.59 23.02 -1.01
CA VAL A 185 -10.53 24.02 -1.14
C VAL A 185 -10.64 25.06 -0.02
N VAL A 186 -9.52 25.30 0.65
CA VAL A 186 -9.41 26.31 1.70
C VAL A 186 -8.70 27.56 1.20
N ASP A 187 -9.06 28.70 1.75
CA ASP A 187 -8.34 29.97 1.48
C ASP A 187 -6.98 30.01 2.21
N ALA A 188 -6.24 31.11 2.03
CA ALA A 188 -4.93 31.32 2.68
C ALA A 188 -4.99 31.34 4.22
N ASN A 189 -6.17 31.47 4.82
CA ASN A 189 -6.41 31.43 6.28
C ASN A 189 -6.90 30.06 6.75
N GLY A 190 -7.01 29.07 5.85
CA GLY A 190 -7.51 27.75 6.17
C GLY A 190 -9.04 27.65 6.29
N VAL A 191 -9.78 28.66 5.78
CA VAL A 191 -11.25 28.64 5.79
C VAL A 191 -11.75 28.01 4.50
N PRO A 192 -12.72 27.04 4.57
CA PRO A 192 -13.31 26.44 3.39
C PRO A 192 -13.95 27.50 2.48
N THR A 193 -13.59 27.50 1.21
CA THR A 193 -14.14 28.43 0.23
C THR A 193 -15.56 28.10 -0.21
N GLY A 194 -15.97 26.83 0.02
CA GLY A 194 -17.25 26.30 -0.44
C GLY A 194 -17.31 26.04 -1.96
N GLN A 195 -16.18 26.20 -2.65
CA GLN A 195 -16.05 25.93 -4.09
C GLN A 195 -15.02 24.83 -4.31
N SER A 196 -15.25 23.99 -5.33
CA SER A 196 -14.23 23.05 -5.79
C SER A 196 -13.18 23.77 -6.63
N MET A 197 -12.00 23.18 -6.72
CA MET A 197 -10.93 23.64 -7.60
C MET A 197 -11.41 23.77 -9.06
N PHE A 198 -12.17 22.80 -9.54
CA PHE A 198 -12.73 22.79 -10.90
C PHE A 198 -13.73 23.93 -11.11
N GLN A 199 -14.60 24.19 -10.13
CA GLN A 199 -15.55 25.32 -10.19
C GLN A 199 -14.82 26.64 -10.24
N SER A 200 -13.78 26.82 -9.43
CA SER A 200 -12.97 28.04 -9.46
C SER A 200 -12.30 28.29 -10.82
N VAL A 201 -11.83 27.24 -11.48
CA VAL A 201 -11.29 27.35 -12.85
C VAL A 201 -12.41 27.64 -13.86
N GLN A 202 -13.57 27.00 -13.73
CA GLN A 202 -14.71 27.19 -14.61
C GLN A 202 -15.27 28.63 -14.54
N ASP A 203 -15.26 29.24 -13.37
CA ASP A 203 -15.68 30.63 -13.15
C ASP A 203 -14.69 31.66 -13.78
N MET A 204 -13.48 31.23 -14.16
CA MET A 204 -12.49 32.05 -14.86
C MET A 204 -12.62 32.00 -16.40
N ILE A 205 -13.37 31.04 -16.94
CA ILE A 205 -13.59 30.83 -18.39
C ILE A 205 -14.76 31.65 -18.87
#